data_8c6de1e2f10771c720c73236a5c325ed
#
_entry.id   8c6de1e2f10771c720c73236a5c325ed
#
_cell.length_a   1.000
_cell.length_b   1.000
_cell.length_c   1.000
_cell.angle_alpha   90.00
_cell.angle_beta   90.00
_cell.angle_gamma   90.00
#
_symmetry.space_group_name_H-M   'P 1'
#
loop_
_entity.id
_entity.type
_entity.pdbx_description
1 polymer ?
#
loop_
_entity_poly.entity_id
_entity_poly.type
_entity_poly.pdbx_seq_one_letter_code
_entity_poly.pdbx_strand_id
1 'polypeptide(L)'
;MTDSRTAVLQPTGRLNMVAAPAFKNLVEETVASGQTRIVVDLGQVTFIDSSGLGALISGLKATRQAGGDLRIAVVPEQVMTVLRLTNLDRVLPAHATVLDASDDW
;
A
#
# COMPACT_ATOMS: atom_id res chain seq x y z
N MET A 1 -12.17 -2.71 -17.80
CA MET A 1 -12.53 -1.33 -17.47
C MET A 1 -12.06 -1.03 -16.06
N THR A 2 -11.40 0.09 -15.90
CA THR A 2 -10.89 0.47 -14.59
C THR A 2 -12.05 0.82 -13.67
N ASP A 3 -12.11 0.21 -12.50
CA ASP A 3 -13.10 0.56 -11.50
C ASP A 3 -12.79 1.95 -10.95
N SER A 4 -13.74 2.89 -11.06
CA SER A 4 -13.60 4.24 -10.57
C SER A 4 -13.43 4.31 -9.04
N ARG A 5 -13.69 3.18 -8.35
CA ARG A 5 -13.52 3.08 -6.90
C ARG A 5 -12.14 2.64 -6.46
N THR A 6 -11.29 2.27 -7.43
CA THR A 6 -9.91 1.91 -7.12
C THR A 6 -9.05 3.16 -7.05
N ALA A 7 -8.42 3.39 -5.91
CA ALA A 7 -7.49 4.50 -5.72
C ALA A 7 -6.06 3.98 -5.85
N VAL A 8 -5.21 4.76 -6.49
CA VAL A 8 -3.78 4.47 -6.57
C VAL A 8 -3.05 5.53 -5.78
N LEU A 9 -2.31 5.11 -4.75
CA LEU A 9 -1.47 5.98 -3.94
C LEU A 9 -0.02 5.70 -4.27
N GLN A 10 0.74 6.75 -4.51
CA GLN A 10 2.15 6.62 -4.89
C GLN A 10 3.02 7.45 -3.95
N PRO A 11 3.36 6.91 -2.77
CA PRO A 11 4.29 7.59 -1.89
C PRO A 11 5.67 7.67 -2.53
N THR A 12 6.42 8.71 -2.21
CA THR A 12 7.75 8.94 -2.78
C THR A 12 8.78 9.09 -1.68
N GLY A 13 10.02 8.68 -1.98
CA GLY A 13 11.13 8.83 -1.06
C GLY A 13 11.12 7.81 0.06
N ARG A 14 11.41 8.24 1.27
CA ARG A 14 11.51 7.35 2.42
C ARG A 14 10.17 7.19 3.09
N LEU A 15 9.69 5.97 3.18
CA LEU A 15 8.50 5.64 3.95
C LEU A 15 8.94 5.20 5.35
N ASN A 16 9.29 6.18 6.17
CA ASN A 16 9.88 6.00 7.48
C ASN A 16 8.97 6.58 8.57
N MET A 17 9.51 6.65 9.79
CA MET A 17 8.80 7.17 10.96
C MET A 17 8.25 8.60 10.74
N VAL A 18 8.93 9.42 9.94
CA VAL A 18 8.49 10.80 9.66
C VAL A 18 7.33 10.79 8.65
N ALA A 19 7.43 9.98 7.61
CA ALA A 19 6.43 9.95 6.54
C ALA A 19 5.21 9.07 6.86
N ALA A 20 5.36 8.07 7.73
CA ALA A 20 4.32 7.10 8.01
C ALA A 20 2.98 7.71 8.48
N PRO A 21 2.97 8.71 9.39
CA PRO A 21 1.69 9.31 9.80
C PRO A 21 0.92 9.96 8.67
N ALA A 22 1.61 10.68 7.78
CA ALA A 22 0.96 11.32 6.63
C ALA A 22 0.40 10.28 5.66
N PHE A 23 1.13 9.21 5.42
CA PHE A 23 0.66 8.12 4.56
C PHE A 23 -0.57 7.44 5.17
N LYS A 24 -0.53 7.16 6.46
CA LYS A 24 -1.65 6.56 7.17
C LYS A 24 -2.90 7.43 7.08
N ASN A 25 -2.76 8.74 7.28
CA ASN A 25 -3.86 9.69 7.14
C ASN A 25 -4.42 9.71 5.72
N LEU A 26 -3.55 9.64 4.72
CA LEU A 26 -3.97 9.61 3.32
C LEU A 26 -4.84 8.38 3.03
N VAL A 27 -4.45 7.22 3.55
CA VAL A 27 -5.27 6.00 3.40
C VAL A 27 -6.62 6.17 4.08
N GLU A 28 -6.64 6.67 5.31
CA GLU A 28 -7.89 6.88 6.07
C GLU A 28 -8.83 7.85 5.35
N GLU A 29 -8.30 8.95 4.82
CA GLU A 29 -9.08 9.92 4.06
C GLU A 29 -9.64 9.32 2.78
N THR A 30 -8.85 8.49 2.10
CA THR A 30 -9.27 7.81 0.88
C THR A 30 -10.43 6.86 1.17
N VAL A 31 -10.31 6.07 2.24
CA VAL A 31 -11.38 5.17 2.69
C VAL A 31 -12.63 5.96 3.07
N ALA A 32 -12.47 7.05 3.80
CA ALA A 32 -13.60 7.90 4.22
C ALA A 32 -14.34 8.52 3.03
N SER A 33 -13.66 8.72 1.90
CA SER A 33 -14.28 9.24 0.68
C SER A 33 -15.05 8.17 -0.10
N GLY A 34 -15.03 6.93 0.35
CA GLY A 34 -15.72 5.80 -0.29
C GLY A 34 -14.84 4.94 -1.20
N GLN A 35 -13.56 5.28 -1.34
CA GLN A 35 -12.62 4.49 -2.13
C GLN A 35 -11.93 3.49 -1.20
N THR A 36 -12.45 2.26 -1.18
CA THR A 36 -12.00 1.22 -0.26
C THR A 36 -11.06 0.21 -0.91
N ARG A 37 -10.89 0.28 -2.22
CA ARG A 37 -9.91 -0.55 -2.95
C ARG A 37 -8.73 0.32 -3.30
N ILE A 38 -7.60 0.05 -2.66
CA ILE A 38 -6.40 0.88 -2.76
C ILE A 38 -5.24 0.05 -3.29
N VAL A 39 -4.55 0.56 -4.30
CA VAL A 39 -3.27 0.03 -4.74
C VAL A 39 -2.19 1.04 -4.34
N VAL A 40 -1.19 0.60 -3.60
CA VAL A 40 -0.05 1.43 -3.24
C VAL A 40 1.09 1.08 -4.20
N ASP A 41 1.43 2.03 -5.06
CA ASP A 41 2.56 1.93 -5.97
C ASP A 41 3.82 2.34 -5.22
N LEU A 42 4.70 1.39 -4.97
CA LEU A 42 5.93 1.61 -4.19
C LEU A 42 7.15 1.89 -5.07
N GLY A 43 6.95 2.08 -6.37
CA GLY A 43 8.05 2.26 -7.31
C GLY A 43 8.96 3.46 -7.04
N GLN A 44 8.45 4.49 -6.35
CA GLN A 44 9.21 5.69 -6.00
C GLN A 44 9.67 5.70 -4.54
N VAL A 45 9.42 4.62 -3.81
CA VAL A 45 9.88 4.48 -2.42
C VAL A 45 11.31 3.98 -2.42
N THR A 46 12.20 4.71 -1.74
CA THR A 46 13.63 4.39 -1.70
C THR A 46 14.05 3.69 -0.42
N PHE A 47 13.20 3.70 0.61
CA PHE A 47 13.50 3.13 1.92
C PHE A 47 12.20 2.90 2.67
N ILE A 48 12.14 1.83 3.45
CA ILE A 48 11.02 1.56 4.34
C ILE A 48 11.55 1.01 5.66
N ASP A 49 11.01 1.49 6.79
CA ASP A 49 11.33 1.00 8.11
C ASP A 49 10.08 0.36 8.75
N SER A 50 10.18 -0.01 10.03
CA SER A 50 9.06 -0.63 10.74
C SER A 50 7.83 0.29 10.84
N SER A 51 8.04 1.60 10.90
CA SER A 51 6.93 2.56 10.91
C SER A 51 6.20 2.58 9.58
N GLY A 52 6.95 2.55 8.46
CA GLY A 52 6.37 2.46 7.13
C GLY A 52 5.60 1.16 6.92
N LEU A 53 6.18 0.04 7.34
CA LEU A 53 5.51 -1.26 7.30
C LEU A 53 4.23 -1.24 8.13
N GLY A 54 4.29 -0.66 9.33
CA GLY A 54 3.12 -0.50 10.19
C GLY A 54 2.02 0.32 9.53
N ALA A 55 2.39 1.37 8.81
CA ALA A 55 1.42 2.19 8.08
C ALA A 55 0.74 1.40 6.96
N LEU A 56 1.48 0.56 6.23
CA LEU A 56 0.89 -0.32 5.21
C LEU A 56 -0.09 -1.31 5.83
N ILE A 57 0.28 -1.94 6.93
CA ILE A 57 -0.59 -2.89 7.63
C ILE A 57 -1.82 -2.19 8.20
N SER A 58 -1.65 -1.00 8.76
CA SER A 58 -2.77 -0.19 9.26
C SER A 58 -3.74 0.13 8.13
N GLY A 59 -3.21 0.49 6.95
CA GLY A 59 -4.02 0.73 5.76
C GLY A 59 -4.76 -0.51 5.29
N LEU A 60 -4.11 -1.67 5.34
CA LEU A 60 -4.74 -2.94 4.99
C LEU A 60 -5.93 -3.23 5.89
N LYS A 61 -5.77 -3.03 7.20
CA LYS A 61 -6.87 -3.21 8.16
C LYS A 61 -8.01 -2.24 7.90
N ALA A 62 -7.70 -0.97 7.68
CA ALA A 62 -8.72 0.07 7.45
C ALA A 62 -9.53 -0.23 6.19
N THR A 63 -8.89 -0.61 5.11
CA THR A 63 -9.58 -0.94 3.86
C THR A 63 -10.44 -2.18 4.00
N ARG A 64 -9.95 -3.22 4.66
CA ARG A 64 -10.70 -4.46 4.86
C ARG A 64 -11.92 -4.25 5.76
N GLN A 65 -11.79 -3.44 6.80
CA GLN A 65 -12.91 -3.10 7.67
C GLN A 65 -14.00 -2.33 6.92
N ALA A 66 -13.63 -1.61 5.87
CA ALA A 66 -14.58 -0.88 5.04
C ALA A 66 -15.11 -1.71 3.86
N GLY A 67 -14.78 -3.00 3.80
CA GLY A 67 -15.26 -3.89 2.75
C GLY A 67 -14.39 -3.92 1.50
N GLY A 68 -13.23 -3.29 1.54
CA GLY A 68 -12.28 -3.27 0.43
C GLY A 68 -11.02 -4.07 0.69
N ASP A 69 -9.93 -3.61 0.13
CA ASP A 69 -8.61 -4.22 0.30
C ASP A 69 -7.51 -3.21 -0.04
N LEU A 70 -6.31 -3.48 0.42
CA LEU A 70 -5.12 -2.72 0.04
C LEU A 70 -4.11 -3.68 -0.55
N ARG A 71 -3.57 -3.30 -1.71
CA ARG A 71 -2.57 -4.10 -2.42
C ARG A 71 -1.36 -3.25 -2.74
N ILE A 72 -0.20 -3.88 -2.86
CA ILE A 72 1.03 -3.19 -3.21
C ILE A 72 1.53 -3.63 -4.58
N ALA A 73 2.16 -2.72 -5.30
CA ALA A 73 2.64 -2.95 -6.65
C ALA A 73 3.96 -2.23 -6.91
N VAL A 74 4.69 -2.67 -7.90
CA VAL A 74 5.95 -2.05 -8.36
C VAL A 74 6.98 -1.97 -7.23
N VAL A 75 7.10 -3.03 -6.44
CA VAL A 75 7.91 -3.01 -5.21
C VAL A 75 9.39 -3.08 -5.56
N PRO A 76 10.21 -2.07 -5.18
CA PRO A 76 11.65 -2.13 -5.40
C PRO A 76 12.30 -3.27 -4.61
N GLU A 77 13.41 -3.79 -5.10
CA GLU A 77 14.07 -4.94 -4.50
C GLU A 77 14.44 -4.71 -3.03
N GLN A 78 14.94 -3.53 -2.69
CA GLN A 78 15.30 -3.23 -1.30
C GLN A 78 14.08 -3.23 -0.37
N VAL A 79 12.93 -2.82 -0.86
CA VAL A 79 11.67 -2.88 -0.10
C VAL A 79 11.18 -4.31 -0.02
N MET A 80 11.28 -5.06 -1.12
CA MET A 80 10.90 -6.47 -1.17
C MET A 80 11.69 -7.30 -0.16
N THR A 81 12.99 -7.00 -0.01
CA THR A 81 13.85 -7.67 0.96
C THR A 81 13.31 -7.50 2.38
N VAL A 82 12.91 -6.28 2.74
CA VAL A 82 12.35 -6.00 4.06
C VAL A 82 11.02 -6.75 4.25
N LEU A 83 10.18 -6.78 3.24
CA LEU A 83 8.90 -7.51 3.31
C LEU A 83 9.13 -9.01 3.54
N ARG A 84 10.11 -9.60 2.84
CA ARG A 84 10.44 -11.01 3.00
C ARG A 84 11.01 -11.31 4.40
N LEU A 85 11.90 -10.46 4.88
CA LEU A 85 12.52 -10.64 6.21
C LEU A 85 11.51 -10.57 7.34
N THR A 86 10.45 -9.80 7.17
CA THR A 86 9.39 -9.64 8.16
C THR A 86 8.20 -10.56 7.93
N ASN A 87 8.24 -11.37 6.87
CA ASN A 87 7.15 -12.23 6.41
C ASN A 87 5.87 -11.46 6.04
N LEU A 88 5.96 -10.17 5.85
CA LEU A 88 4.81 -9.35 5.43
C LEU A 88 4.45 -9.57 3.97
N ASP A 89 5.36 -10.14 3.18
CA ASP A 89 5.07 -10.55 1.80
C ASP A 89 3.93 -11.56 1.70
N ARG A 90 3.64 -12.29 2.78
CA ARG A 90 2.51 -13.22 2.86
C ARG A 90 1.17 -12.51 3.03
N VAL A 91 1.18 -11.38 3.72
CA VAL A 91 -0.02 -10.59 4.00
C VAL A 91 -0.25 -9.56 2.90
N LEU A 92 0.83 -9.04 2.33
CA LEU A 92 0.85 -8.07 1.25
C LEU A 92 1.63 -8.63 0.07
N PRO A 93 1.04 -9.55 -0.72
CA PRO A 93 1.73 -10.05 -1.91
C PRO A 93 2.04 -8.91 -2.87
N ALA A 94 3.27 -8.88 -3.37
CA ALA A 94 3.70 -7.84 -4.30
C ALA A 94 3.25 -8.16 -5.72
N HIS A 95 2.59 -7.21 -6.36
CA HIS A 95 2.20 -7.31 -7.76
C HIS A 95 3.22 -6.58 -8.64
N ALA A 96 3.43 -7.06 -9.85
CA ALA A 96 4.43 -6.48 -10.75
C ALA A 96 4.04 -5.07 -11.19
N THR A 97 2.75 -4.84 -11.42
CA THR A 97 2.24 -3.55 -11.89
C THR A 97 0.98 -3.17 -11.13
N VAL A 98 0.62 -1.90 -11.19
CA VAL A 98 -0.66 -1.41 -10.63
C VAL A 98 -1.83 -2.12 -11.30
N LEU A 99 -1.76 -2.32 -12.61
CA LEU A 99 -2.81 -3.00 -13.36
C LEU A 99 -3.00 -4.44 -12.85
N ASP A 100 -1.91 -5.18 -12.65
CA ASP A 100 -1.96 -6.53 -12.10
C ASP A 100 -2.59 -6.56 -10.71
N ALA A 101 -2.27 -5.58 -9.88
CA ALA A 101 -2.79 -5.49 -8.53
C ALA A 101 -4.30 -5.30 -8.50
N SER A 102 -4.88 -4.63 -9.49
CA SER A 102 -6.30 -4.32 -9.55
C SER A 102 -7.09 -5.20 -10.52
N ASP A 103 -6.45 -6.18 -11.15
CA ASP A 103 -7.01 -6.91 -12.28
C ASP A 103 -8.27 -7.71 -11.93
N ASP A 104 -8.37 -8.23 -10.71
CA ASP A 104 -9.52 -9.01 -10.26
C ASP A 104 -10.52 -8.22 -9.39
N TRP A 105 -10.39 -6.92 -9.40
CA TRP A 105 -11.30 -6.04 -8.63
C TRP A 105 -12.55 -5.61 -9.42
#